data_cbbcb734aa757d3fab24fa60550721bc
#
_entry.id   cbbcb734aa757d3fab24fa60550721bc
#
_cell.length_a   1.000
_cell.length_b   1.000
_cell.length_c   1.000
_cell.angle_alpha   90.00
_cell.angle_beta   90.00
_cell.angle_gamma   90.00
#
_symmetry.space_group_name_H-M   'P 1'
#
loop_
_entity.id
_entity.type
_entity.pdbx_description
1 polymer ?
#
loop_
_entity_poly.entity_id
_entity_poly.type
_entity_poly.pdbx_seq_one_letter_code
_entity_poly.pdbx_strand_id
1 'polypeptide(L)'
;MSVDIKNVRFEQQLKAVADPARRRILQLLKRKGGCSCDDVPRCDPGKCVCDLETDLKLTQPTVTHHIQALREAGLIETKKLGRWLYCQRNEAALDQLAAWLREI
;
A
#
# COMPACT_ATOMS: atom_id res chain seq x y z
N MET A 1 -24.19 18.00 12.29
CA MET A 1 -24.06 16.56 12.20
C MET A 1 -22.59 16.16 12.22
N SER A 2 -22.19 15.37 13.19
CA SER A 2 -20.81 14.97 13.29
C SER A 2 -20.54 13.79 12.35
N VAL A 3 -19.43 13.87 11.64
CA VAL A 3 -19.01 12.79 10.76
C VAL A 3 -18.19 11.82 11.62
N ASP A 4 -18.58 10.56 11.59
CA ASP A 4 -17.86 9.52 12.29
C ASP A 4 -16.48 9.33 11.63
N ILE A 5 -15.45 9.27 12.46
CA ILE A 5 -14.08 9.03 11.98
C ILE A 5 -14.00 7.76 11.16
N LYS A 6 -14.74 6.73 11.58
CA LYS A 6 -14.83 5.48 10.83
C LYS A 6 -15.31 5.72 9.40
N ASN A 7 -16.36 6.51 9.24
CA ASN A 7 -16.91 6.79 7.91
C ASN A 7 -15.94 7.57 7.04
N VAL A 8 -15.24 8.55 7.61
CA VAL A 8 -14.25 9.33 6.89
C VAL A 8 -13.10 8.45 6.43
N ARG A 9 -12.60 7.60 7.32
CA ARG A 9 -11.50 6.70 7.01
C ARG A 9 -11.92 5.67 5.98
N PHE A 10 -13.11 5.12 6.13
CA PHE A 10 -13.65 4.13 5.20
C PHE A 10 -13.75 4.72 3.79
N GLU A 11 -14.30 5.91 3.67
CA GLU A 11 -14.44 6.57 2.38
C GLU A 11 -13.07 6.84 1.75
N GLN A 12 -12.12 7.30 2.54
CA GLN A 12 -10.77 7.56 2.06
C GLN A 12 -10.12 6.27 1.54
N GLN A 13 -10.31 5.18 2.25
CA GLN A 13 -9.76 3.89 1.85
C GLN A 13 -10.43 3.35 0.60
N LEU A 14 -11.74 3.52 0.47
CA LEU A 14 -12.44 3.12 -0.74
C LEU A 14 -11.94 3.88 -1.96
N LYS A 15 -11.72 5.17 -1.81
CA LYS A 15 -11.17 5.99 -2.91
C LYS A 15 -9.76 5.54 -3.28
N ALA A 16 -8.97 5.21 -2.27
CA ALA A 16 -7.61 4.76 -2.52
C ALA A 16 -7.57 3.46 -3.31
N VAL A 17 -8.46 2.51 -3.02
CA VAL A 17 -8.46 1.22 -3.72
C VAL A 17 -9.29 1.24 -5.01
N ALA A 18 -9.92 2.36 -5.35
CA ALA A 18 -10.70 2.46 -6.57
C ALA A 18 -9.83 2.48 -7.83
N ASP A 19 -8.56 2.83 -7.68
CA ASP A 19 -7.63 2.92 -8.79
C ASP A 19 -7.00 1.56 -9.08
N PRO A 20 -7.03 1.07 -10.32
CA PRO A 20 -6.47 -0.24 -10.65
C PRO A 20 -4.97 -0.35 -10.39
N ALA A 21 -4.21 0.72 -10.61
CA ALA A 21 -2.77 0.69 -10.33
C ALA A 21 -2.51 0.51 -8.84
N ARG A 22 -3.31 1.15 -8.00
CA ARG A 22 -3.17 1.02 -6.55
C ARG A 22 -3.52 -0.37 -6.08
N ARG A 23 -4.57 -0.98 -6.64
CA ARG A 23 -4.88 -2.37 -6.33
C ARG A 23 -3.75 -3.29 -6.75
N ARG A 24 -3.14 -3.00 -7.89
CA ARG A 24 -2.00 -3.80 -8.35
C ARG A 24 -0.82 -3.68 -7.39
N ILE A 25 -0.55 -2.48 -6.89
CA ILE A 25 0.49 -2.28 -5.87
C ILE A 25 0.21 -3.15 -4.65
N LEU A 26 -1.02 -3.12 -4.15
CA LEU A 26 -1.39 -3.93 -2.99
C LEU A 26 -1.21 -5.42 -3.27
N GLN A 27 -1.56 -5.87 -4.46
CA GLN A 27 -1.37 -7.26 -4.86
C GLN A 27 0.11 -7.65 -4.88
N LEU A 28 0.95 -6.77 -5.42
CA LEU A 28 2.38 -7.02 -5.47
C LEU A 28 3.00 -7.08 -4.08
N LEU A 29 2.51 -6.25 -3.18
CA LEU A 29 2.99 -6.23 -1.79
C LEU A 29 2.44 -7.40 -0.97
N LYS A 30 1.43 -8.09 -1.47
CA LYS A 30 0.80 -9.20 -0.77
C LYS A 30 1.73 -10.40 -0.63
N ARG A 31 2.72 -10.50 -1.47
CA ARG A 31 3.62 -11.65 -1.46
C ARG A 31 4.35 -11.75 -0.15
N LYS A 32 4.10 -12.82 0.54
CA LYS A 32 4.79 -13.12 1.77
C LYS A 32 6.26 -13.29 1.50
N GLY A 33 7.06 -12.65 2.30
CA GLY A 33 8.47 -12.66 2.06
C GLY A 33 8.86 -11.81 0.87
N GLY A 34 7.91 -11.19 0.33
CA GLY A 34 7.84 -10.07 -0.57
C GLY A 34 8.86 -9.88 -1.64
N CYS A 35 10.03 -10.27 -1.49
CA CYS A 35 11.05 -10.04 -2.50
C CYS A 35 11.63 -11.35 -2.97
N SER A 36 12.20 -11.29 -4.13
CA SER A 36 12.86 -12.45 -4.71
C SER A 36 14.28 -12.62 -4.18
N CYS A 37 14.68 -11.82 -3.24
CA CYS A 37 16.00 -11.94 -2.64
C CYS A 37 15.94 -12.92 -1.49
N ASP A 38 16.29 -14.14 -1.77
CA ASP A 38 16.06 -15.26 -0.88
C ASP A 38 16.86 -15.24 0.41
N ASP A 39 17.92 -14.50 0.46
CA ASP A 39 18.86 -14.62 1.54
C ASP A 39 19.22 -13.31 2.17
N VAL A 40 18.39 -12.30 1.99
CA VAL A 40 18.76 -10.98 2.47
C VAL A 40 17.72 -10.46 3.44
N PRO A 41 18.13 -10.13 4.65
CA PRO A 41 17.23 -9.55 5.64
C PRO A 41 16.46 -8.31 5.18
N ARG A 42 16.82 -7.81 4.02
CA ARG A 42 16.16 -6.64 3.45
C ARG A 42 14.73 -6.86 3.02
N CYS A 43 14.31 -8.11 2.96
CA CYS A 43 12.93 -8.41 2.64
C CYS A 43 11.96 -7.92 3.70
N ASP A 44 12.47 -7.71 4.91
CA ASP A 44 11.66 -7.23 6.02
C ASP A 44 10.98 -5.90 5.77
N PRO A 45 11.67 -4.88 5.24
CA PRO A 45 11.00 -3.59 5.08
C PRO A 45 9.94 -3.58 3.98
N GLY A 46 9.85 -4.64 3.19
CA GLY A 46 8.88 -4.70 2.11
C GLY A 46 9.50 -4.51 0.74
N LYS A 47 8.72 -4.03 -0.20
CA LYS A 47 9.15 -3.90 -1.58
C LYS A 47 9.63 -2.47 -1.87
N CYS A 48 10.74 -2.35 -2.56
CA CYS A 48 11.29 -1.05 -2.93
C CYS A 48 10.42 -0.40 -4.02
N VAL A 49 10.32 0.92 -3.95
CA VAL A 49 9.57 1.69 -4.94
C VAL A 49 10.08 1.43 -6.36
N CYS A 50 11.39 1.28 -6.53
CA CYS A 50 11.95 1.04 -7.86
C CYS A 50 11.48 -0.31 -8.43
N ASP A 51 11.25 -1.30 -7.60
CA ASP A 51 10.68 -2.58 -8.05
C ASP A 51 9.25 -2.38 -8.52
N LEU A 52 8.49 -1.55 -7.83
CA LEU A 52 7.13 -1.25 -8.24
C LEU A 52 7.07 -0.51 -9.57
N GLU A 53 8.00 0.39 -9.80
CA GLU A 53 8.09 1.07 -11.10
C GLU A 53 8.26 0.07 -12.24
N THR A 54 9.16 -0.87 -12.04
CA THR A 54 9.44 -1.90 -13.03
C THR A 54 8.24 -2.81 -13.24
N ASP A 55 7.64 -3.27 -12.15
CA ASP A 55 6.50 -4.19 -12.21
C ASP A 55 5.27 -3.55 -12.84
N LEU A 56 5.05 -2.28 -12.58
CA LEU A 56 3.88 -1.57 -13.08
C LEU A 56 4.12 -0.91 -14.43
N LYS A 57 5.37 -0.76 -14.82
CA LYS A 57 5.75 -0.02 -16.03
C LYS A 57 5.24 1.41 -16.00
N LEU A 58 5.34 2.03 -14.82
CA LEU A 58 4.96 3.42 -14.61
C LEU A 58 6.18 4.22 -14.20
N THR A 59 6.10 5.53 -14.40
CA THR A 59 7.18 6.42 -14.01
C THR A 59 7.23 6.58 -12.50
N GLN A 60 8.40 6.96 -11.98
CA GLN A 60 8.58 7.14 -10.55
C GLN A 60 7.58 8.14 -9.94
N PRO A 61 7.35 9.33 -10.53
CA PRO A 61 6.38 10.25 -9.96
C PRO A 61 4.98 9.66 -9.86
N THR A 62 4.57 8.87 -10.85
CA THR A 62 3.26 8.25 -10.86
C THR A 62 3.14 7.20 -9.76
N VAL A 63 4.16 6.35 -9.62
CA VAL A 63 4.19 5.33 -8.58
C VAL A 63 4.19 6.00 -7.21
N THR A 64 5.02 7.01 -7.04
CA THR A 64 5.12 7.75 -5.77
C THR A 64 3.76 8.36 -5.38
N HIS A 65 3.05 8.91 -6.36
CA HIS A 65 1.72 9.47 -6.12
C HIS A 65 0.75 8.41 -5.60
N HIS A 66 0.74 7.24 -6.22
CA HIS A 66 -0.13 6.14 -5.79
C HIS A 66 0.25 5.63 -4.40
N ILE A 67 1.54 5.51 -4.14
CA ILE A 67 2.03 5.07 -2.83
C ILE A 67 1.61 6.07 -1.76
N GLN A 68 1.73 7.36 -2.04
CA GLN A 68 1.35 8.39 -1.09
C GLN A 68 -0.14 8.34 -0.78
N ALA A 69 -0.98 8.13 -1.80
CA ALA A 69 -2.42 8.01 -1.60
C ALA A 69 -2.77 6.81 -0.72
N LEU A 70 -2.13 5.67 -0.97
CA LEU A 70 -2.34 4.47 -0.16
C LEU A 70 -1.84 4.65 1.27
N ARG A 71 -0.70 5.32 1.43
CA ARG A 71 -0.13 5.59 2.74
C ARG A 71 -1.04 6.53 3.56
N GLU A 72 -1.54 7.58 2.93
CA GLU A 72 -2.44 8.52 3.60
C GLU A 72 -3.74 7.86 4.03
N ALA A 73 -4.19 6.87 3.26
CA ALA A 73 -5.36 6.07 3.62
C ALA A 73 -5.06 5.03 4.71
N GLY A 74 -3.79 4.87 5.07
CA GLY A 74 -3.39 3.91 6.09
C GLY A 74 -3.31 2.47 5.63
N LEU A 75 -3.38 2.23 4.31
CA LEU A 75 -3.38 0.87 3.77
C LEU A 75 -1.98 0.31 3.55
N ILE A 76 -0.99 1.17 3.48
CA ILE A 76 0.41 0.75 3.42
C ILE A 76 1.23 1.59 4.39
N GLU A 77 2.38 1.05 4.71
CA GLU A 77 3.39 1.74 5.48
C GLU A 77 4.64 1.86 4.63
N THR A 78 5.39 2.93 4.84
CA THR A 78 6.64 3.14 4.12
C THR A 78 7.78 3.28 5.10
N LYS A 79 8.96 2.83 4.68
CA LYS A 79 10.16 2.91 5.49
C LYS A 79 11.31 3.32 4.59
N LYS A 80 12.00 4.36 4.99
CA LYS A 80 13.16 4.83 4.24
C LYS A 80 14.43 4.24 4.86
N LEU A 81 15.21 3.55 4.03
CA LEU A 81 16.49 3.00 4.43
C LEU A 81 17.53 3.52 3.45
N GLY A 82 18.37 4.43 3.94
CA GLY A 82 19.30 5.13 3.08
C GLY A 82 18.55 5.94 2.04
N ARG A 83 18.83 5.71 0.77
CA ARG A 83 18.14 6.38 -0.34
C ARG A 83 16.99 5.56 -0.91
N TRP A 84 16.70 4.41 -0.31
CA TRP A 84 15.65 3.53 -0.79
C TRP A 84 14.38 3.68 0.03
N LEU A 85 13.25 3.73 -0.64
CA LEU A 85 11.94 3.74 0.02
C LEU A 85 11.29 2.38 -0.17
N TYR A 86 10.95 1.75 0.93
CA TYR A 86 10.31 0.45 0.95
C TYR A 86 8.86 0.56 1.37
N CYS A 87 8.02 -0.27 0.79
CA CYS A 87 6.59 -0.27 1.04
C CYS A 87 6.13 -1.63 1.54
N GLN A 88 5.22 -1.61 2.50
CA GLN A 88 4.63 -2.79 3.11
C GLN A 88 3.14 -2.60 3.26
N ARG A 89 2.38 -3.67 3.08
CA ARG A 89 0.94 -3.61 3.33
C ARG A 89 0.67 -3.51 4.83
N ASN A 90 -0.34 -2.74 5.17
CA ASN A 90 -0.88 -2.74 6.53
C ASN A 90 -2.04 -3.74 6.54
N GLU A 91 -1.74 -4.99 6.91
CA GLU A 91 -2.75 -6.05 6.87
C GLU A 91 -3.90 -5.77 7.83
N ALA A 92 -3.61 -5.21 8.99
CA ALA A 92 -4.66 -4.87 9.96
C ALA A 92 -5.65 -3.87 9.39
N ALA A 93 -5.14 -2.86 8.67
CA ALA A 93 -5.99 -1.86 8.05
C ALA A 93 -6.83 -2.46 6.92
N LEU A 94 -6.24 -3.36 6.14
CA LEU A 94 -6.96 -4.04 5.07
C LEU A 94 -8.05 -4.95 5.62
N ASP A 95 -7.76 -5.66 6.71
CA ASP A 95 -8.77 -6.49 7.39
C ASP A 95 -9.91 -5.63 7.91
N GLN A 96 -9.59 -4.48 8.47
CA GLN A 96 -10.60 -3.56 8.95
C GLN A 96 -11.47 -3.02 7.81
N LEU A 97 -10.86 -2.71 6.68
CA LEU A 97 -11.58 -2.25 5.50
C LEU A 97 -12.54 -3.34 5.01
N ALA A 98 -12.08 -4.58 4.96
CA ALA A 98 -12.92 -5.70 4.56
C ALA A 98 -14.10 -5.87 5.51
N ALA A 99 -13.87 -5.72 6.81
CA ALA A 99 -14.93 -5.81 7.80
C ALA A 99 -15.97 -4.70 7.61
N TRP A 100 -15.51 -3.48 7.36
CA TRP A 100 -16.41 -2.37 7.12
C TRP A 100 -17.24 -2.56 5.85
N LEU A 101 -16.63 -3.13 4.80
CA LEU A 101 -17.36 -3.45 3.57
C LEU A 101 -18.50 -4.44 3.83
N ARG A 102 -18.28 -5.38 4.73
CA ARG A 102 -19.32 -6.35 5.08
C ARG A 102 -20.48 -5.74 5.84
N GLU A 103 -20.25 -4.62 6.50
CA GLU A 103 -21.28 -3.95 7.28
C GLU A 103 -22.24 -3.13 6.44
N ILE A 104 -21.89 -2.85 5.20
CA ILE A 104 -22.78 -2.10 4.33
C ILE A 104 -23.73 -3.04 3.56
#